data_b9bbd763cba80409e84a08397b8d46b3
#
_entry.id   b9bbd763cba80409e84a08397b8d46b3
#
_cell.length_a   1.000
_cell.length_b   1.000
_cell.length_c   1.000
_cell.angle_alpha   90.00
_cell.angle_beta   90.00
_cell.angle_gamma   90.00
#
_symmetry.space_group_name_H-M   'P 1'
#
loop_
_entity.id
_entity.type
_entity.pdbx_description
1 polymer ?
#
loop_
_entity_poly.entity_id
_entity_poly.type
_entity_poly.pdbx_seq_one_letter_code
_entity_poly.pdbx_strand_id
1 'polypeptide(L)'
;VGLVGEGSERFGFDDKYSRDHDFGAGFCMWVSTSTYDAIGKELEEEYEKIISEHEEEFMKKYGFLSENEKSYKTPTADGRCGISKIGDFYEKYTGYKLPPKTVGEWIEIDDYKLATVTNGAVFKDNEDKFSTIRSEFANIPETVRRVKISRELAAMAQTGQSNYERAMARKDFVTANICISEFMQHTMKIVYLLNRKYAPYYKWMLKGMKELEILPEVSA
;
A
#
# COMPACT_ATOMS: atom_id res chain seq x y z
N VAL A 1 12.85 -6.66 10.35
CA VAL A 1 13.39 -5.51 9.62
C VAL A 1 13.03 -5.66 8.15
N GLY A 2 12.62 -4.59 7.52
CA GLY A 2 12.22 -4.62 6.11
C GLY A 2 11.79 -3.26 5.58
N LEU A 3 11.12 -3.29 4.42
CA LEU A 3 10.54 -2.13 3.79
C LEU A 3 9.13 -2.51 3.33
N VAL A 4 8.13 -2.28 4.19
CA VAL A 4 6.70 -2.58 3.96
C VAL A 4 5.88 -1.36 4.40
N GLY A 5 4.78 -1.07 3.72
CA GLY A 5 3.91 0.05 4.09
C GLY A 5 3.62 1.00 2.93
N GLU A 6 3.40 2.27 3.23
CA GLU A 6 3.16 3.32 2.24
C GLU A 6 4.44 3.75 1.55
N GLY A 7 4.34 4.04 0.25
CA GLY A 7 5.42 4.53 -0.59
C GLY A 7 5.55 3.72 -1.89
N SER A 8 5.91 4.40 -2.96
CA SER A 8 6.10 3.76 -4.28
C SER A 8 7.26 2.77 -4.28
N GLU A 9 8.28 3.02 -3.49
CA GLU A 9 9.45 2.15 -3.31
C GLU A 9 9.08 0.78 -2.76
N ARG A 10 8.03 0.71 -1.91
CA ARG A 10 7.56 -0.54 -1.31
C ARG A 10 6.73 -1.39 -2.28
N PHE A 11 6.22 -0.77 -3.34
CA PHE A 11 5.55 -1.47 -4.43
C PHE A 11 6.49 -1.76 -5.61
N GLY A 12 7.74 -1.27 -5.58
CA GLY A 12 8.64 -1.34 -6.73
C GLY A 12 8.23 -0.40 -7.87
N PHE A 13 7.45 0.64 -7.59
CA PHE A 13 6.86 1.52 -8.59
C PHE A 13 7.59 2.85 -8.74
N ASP A 14 8.76 2.98 -8.12
CA ASP A 14 9.57 4.18 -8.26
C ASP A 14 9.97 4.48 -9.69
N ASP A 15 9.93 5.76 -10.01
CA ASP A 15 10.42 6.34 -11.26
C ASP A 15 11.03 7.72 -11.00
N LYS A 16 11.38 8.43 -12.07
CA LYS A 16 11.97 9.77 -11.96
C LYS A 16 11.06 10.82 -11.30
N TYR A 17 9.76 10.56 -11.23
CA TYR A 17 8.76 11.45 -10.63
C TYR A 17 8.45 11.11 -9.17
N SER A 18 8.89 9.93 -8.69
CA SER A 18 8.64 9.46 -7.33
C SER A 18 9.56 10.09 -6.28
N ARG A 19 10.46 11.01 -6.71
CA ARG A 19 11.48 11.64 -5.86
C ARG A 19 11.09 13.04 -5.38
N ASP A 20 9.82 13.36 -5.46
CA ASP A 20 9.29 14.68 -5.10
C ASP A 20 9.07 14.87 -3.61
N HIS A 21 8.68 13.80 -2.89
CA HIS A 21 8.40 13.81 -1.45
C HIS A 21 8.91 12.53 -0.79
N ASP A 22 9.34 12.64 0.46
CA ASP A 22 9.69 11.53 1.34
C ASP A 22 10.75 10.56 0.78
N PHE A 23 11.59 11.02 -0.13
CA PHE A 23 12.70 10.25 -0.65
C PHE A 23 13.92 10.41 0.25
N GLY A 24 14.41 9.31 0.79
CA GLY A 24 15.56 9.32 1.71
C GLY A 24 15.93 7.92 2.20
N ALA A 25 17.03 7.84 2.93
CA ALA A 25 17.43 6.60 3.58
C ALA A 25 16.43 6.23 4.68
N GLY A 26 16.01 4.98 4.72
CA GLY A 26 15.09 4.52 5.76
C GLY A 26 14.75 3.04 5.64
N PHE A 27 14.40 2.44 6.76
CA PHE A 27 13.87 1.09 6.84
C PHE A 27 12.88 0.98 7.99
N CYS A 28 12.11 -0.10 8.02
CA CYS A 28 11.18 -0.37 9.11
C CYS A 28 11.73 -1.48 10.02
N MET A 29 11.61 -1.28 11.32
CA MET A 29 11.90 -2.30 12.32
C MET A 29 10.63 -2.56 13.14
N TRP A 30 10.14 -3.78 13.08
CA TRP A 30 8.97 -4.20 13.83
C TRP A 30 9.41 -5.12 14.96
N VAL A 31 9.03 -4.78 16.19
CA VAL A 31 9.40 -5.53 17.39
C VAL A 31 8.17 -5.95 18.19
N SER A 32 8.34 -6.93 19.07
CA SER A 32 7.25 -7.33 19.99
C SER A 32 6.93 -6.18 20.95
N THR A 33 5.71 -6.17 21.49
CA THR A 33 5.31 -5.21 22.52
C THR A 33 6.28 -5.22 23.69
N SER A 34 6.66 -6.40 24.18
CA SER A 34 7.61 -6.54 25.30
C SER A 34 8.99 -5.97 24.99
N THR A 35 9.50 -6.17 23.78
CA THR A 35 10.78 -5.61 23.35
C THR A 35 10.71 -4.09 23.24
N TYR A 36 9.63 -3.56 22.63
CA TYR A 36 9.46 -2.11 22.50
C TYR A 36 9.35 -1.43 23.86
N ASP A 37 8.59 -2.02 24.79
CA ASP A 37 8.41 -1.47 26.13
C ASP A 37 9.70 -1.53 26.96
N ALA A 38 10.59 -2.47 26.68
CA ALA A 38 11.86 -2.62 27.40
C ALA A 38 12.98 -1.71 26.85
N ILE A 39 13.15 -1.65 25.52
CA ILE A 39 14.30 -0.99 24.87
C ILE A 39 13.90 -0.13 23.66
N GLY A 40 12.62 0.19 23.45
CA GLY A 40 12.15 0.93 22.28
C GLY A 40 12.85 2.26 22.06
N LYS A 41 13.04 3.02 23.14
CA LYS A 41 13.73 4.32 23.08
C LYS A 41 15.19 4.19 22.67
N GLU A 42 15.90 3.21 23.19
CA GLU A 42 17.29 2.93 22.80
C GLU A 42 17.40 2.52 21.34
N LEU A 43 16.42 1.74 20.85
CA LEU A 43 16.35 1.34 19.44
C LEU A 43 16.07 2.55 18.54
N GLU A 44 15.22 3.49 18.94
CA GLU A 44 14.94 4.72 18.21
C GLU A 44 16.19 5.60 18.10
N GLU A 45 16.92 5.79 19.20
CA GLU A 45 18.17 6.55 19.23
C GLU A 45 19.24 5.93 18.31
N GLU A 46 19.42 4.61 18.33
CA GLU A 46 20.34 3.90 17.43
C GLU A 46 19.88 3.93 15.97
N TYR A 47 18.57 3.86 15.73
CA TYR A 47 18.01 3.98 14.38
C TYR A 47 18.34 5.36 13.77
N GLU A 48 18.10 6.45 14.50
CA GLU A 48 18.40 7.81 14.04
C GLU A 48 19.89 8.00 13.75
N LYS A 49 20.75 7.44 14.58
CA LYS A 49 22.20 7.46 14.37
C LYS A 49 22.59 6.74 13.09
N ILE A 50 22.09 5.51 12.86
CA ILE A 50 22.35 4.75 11.63
C ILE A 50 21.88 5.53 10.39
N ILE A 51 20.68 6.11 10.43
CA ILE A 51 20.16 6.89 9.31
C ILE A 51 21.04 8.11 9.03
N SER A 52 21.41 8.88 10.06
CA SER A 52 22.22 10.08 9.90
C SER A 52 23.63 9.78 9.36
N GLU A 53 24.25 8.67 9.78
CA GLU A 53 25.56 8.24 9.28
C GLU A 53 25.52 7.87 7.78
N HIS A 54 24.40 7.36 7.27
CA HIS A 54 24.28 6.89 5.89
C HIS A 54 23.56 7.87 4.95
N GLU A 55 22.94 8.91 5.50
CA GLU A 55 22.15 9.87 4.71
C GLU A 55 23.01 10.60 3.66
N GLU A 56 24.21 11.05 4.02
CA GLU A 56 25.10 11.73 3.07
C GLU A 56 25.54 10.81 1.92
N GLU A 57 25.86 9.55 2.22
CA GLU A 57 26.26 8.58 1.19
C GLU A 57 25.09 8.25 0.27
N PHE A 58 23.91 8.07 0.84
CA PHE A 58 22.67 7.86 0.09
C PHE A 58 22.38 9.02 -0.85
N MET A 59 22.46 10.25 -0.36
CA MET A 59 22.20 11.47 -1.12
C MET A 59 23.23 11.67 -2.23
N LYS A 60 24.51 11.40 -1.98
CA LYS A 60 25.57 11.42 -3.00
C LYS A 60 25.34 10.40 -4.11
N LYS A 61 24.92 9.19 -3.75
CA LYS A 61 24.74 8.07 -4.67
C LYS A 61 23.52 8.24 -5.58
N TYR A 62 22.42 8.76 -5.05
CA TYR A 62 21.14 8.83 -5.76
C TYR A 62 20.80 10.24 -6.28
N GLY A 63 21.70 11.22 -6.09
CA GLY A 63 21.77 12.42 -6.91
C GLY A 63 20.78 13.52 -6.61
N PHE A 64 20.64 13.94 -5.34
CA PHE A 64 20.02 15.23 -5.01
C PHE A 64 21.09 16.29 -4.92
N LEU A 65 21.35 16.99 -6.04
CA LEU A 65 22.46 17.94 -6.17
C LEU A 65 22.03 19.40 -6.26
N SER A 66 20.84 19.79 -5.83
CA SER A 66 20.53 21.20 -5.72
C SER A 66 20.39 21.63 -4.26
N GLU A 67 21.13 22.68 -3.90
CA GLU A 67 21.03 23.31 -2.57
C GLU A 67 19.63 23.85 -2.26
N ASN A 68 18.76 23.96 -3.24
CA ASN A 68 17.38 24.41 -3.14
C ASN A 68 16.38 23.28 -2.81
N GLU A 69 16.80 22.03 -2.81
CA GLU A 69 15.96 20.85 -2.57
C GLU A 69 16.06 20.33 -1.11
N LYS A 70 16.57 21.14 -0.20
CA LYS A 70 16.76 20.79 1.24
C LYS A 70 15.48 20.61 2.07
N SER A 71 14.32 20.47 1.45
CA SER A 71 13.07 20.31 2.20
C SER A 71 12.53 18.88 2.22
N TYR A 72 13.34 17.88 1.95
CA TYR A 72 12.90 16.49 2.09
C TYR A 72 12.86 16.12 3.56
N LYS A 73 11.65 15.91 4.08
CA LYS A 73 11.46 15.28 5.37
C LYS A 73 11.99 13.85 5.29
N THR A 74 12.82 13.47 6.23
CA THR A 74 13.22 12.07 6.36
C THR A 74 11.98 11.19 6.50
N PRO A 75 11.94 9.99 5.92
CA PRO A 75 10.79 9.07 6.03
C PRO A 75 10.33 8.79 7.46
N THR A 76 11.19 9.02 8.45
CA THR A 76 10.90 8.92 9.88
C THR A 76 9.92 9.97 10.37
N ALA A 77 9.94 11.19 9.80
CA ALA A 77 9.08 12.28 10.26
C ALA A 77 7.58 12.00 10.11
N ASP A 78 7.20 11.18 9.12
CA ASP A 78 5.79 10.82 8.84
C ASP A 78 5.42 9.42 9.37
N GLY A 79 6.31 8.76 10.14
CA GLY A 79 6.09 7.42 10.68
C GLY A 79 5.96 6.31 9.62
N ARG A 80 6.54 6.54 8.45
CA ARG A 80 6.60 5.53 7.37
C ARG A 80 7.74 4.55 7.55
N CYS A 81 8.84 5.01 8.13
CA CYS A 81 10.00 4.23 8.52
C CYS A 81 10.22 4.36 10.04
N GLY A 82 11.21 3.65 10.57
CA GLY A 82 11.52 3.69 11.99
C GLY A 82 11.06 2.43 12.71
N ILE A 83 10.92 2.56 14.03
CA ILE A 83 10.63 1.44 14.91
C ILE A 83 9.17 1.46 15.36
N SER A 84 8.52 0.32 15.31
CA SER A 84 7.14 0.17 15.76
C SER A 84 6.87 -1.22 16.35
N LYS A 85 5.82 -1.32 17.15
CA LYS A 85 5.29 -2.63 17.56
C LYS A 85 4.64 -3.31 16.36
N ILE A 86 4.82 -4.61 16.23
CA ILE A 86 4.25 -5.39 15.12
C ILE A 86 2.75 -5.15 14.99
N GLY A 87 2.00 -5.26 16.09
CA GLY A 87 0.55 -5.09 16.07
C GLY A 87 0.12 -3.67 15.69
N ASP A 88 0.83 -2.66 16.17
CA ASP A 88 0.50 -1.25 15.92
C ASP A 88 0.71 -0.88 14.45
N PHE A 89 1.71 -1.49 13.79
CA PHE A 89 1.90 -1.36 12.34
C PHE A 89 0.65 -1.82 11.56
N TYR A 90 0.14 -3.01 11.84
CA TYR A 90 -1.06 -3.51 11.15
C TYR A 90 -2.30 -2.71 11.50
N GLU A 91 -2.48 -2.36 12.79
CA GLU A 91 -3.62 -1.57 13.26
C GLU A 91 -3.69 -0.19 12.63
N LYS A 92 -2.55 0.48 12.42
CA LYS A 92 -2.44 1.78 11.75
C LYS A 92 -3.14 1.79 10.38
N TYR A 93 -2.97 0.74 9.59
CA TYR A 93 -3.51 0.67 8.23
C TYR A 93 -4.86 -0.03 8.16
N THR A 94 -5.02 -1.13 8.88
CA THR A 94 -6.19 -2.01 8.73
C THR A 94 -7.26 -1.79 9.80
N GLY A 95 -6.90 -1.15 10.92
CA GLY A 95 -7.73 -1.09 12.11
C GLY A 95 -7.62 -2.33 13.01
N TYR A 96 -6.78 -3.30 12.66
CA TYR A 96 -6.65 -4.57 13.35
C TYR A 96 -5.17 -4.92 13.58
N LYS A 97 -4.82 -5.36 14.80
CA LYS A 97 -3.46 -5.85 15.13
C LYS A 97 -3.14 -7.22 14.53
N LEU A 98 -4.17 -8.00 14.30
CA LEU A 98 -4.14 -9.33 13.69
C LEU A 98 -5.22 -9.42 12.61
N PRO A 99 -5.12 -10.37 11.67
CA PRO A 99 -6.13 -10.53 10.63
C PRO A 99 -7.55 -10.71 11.21
N PRO A 100 -8.55 -10.08 10.59
CA PRO A 100 -9.94 -10.18 11.01
C PRO A 100 -10.44 -11.63 11.07
N LYS A 101 -11.35 -11.92 11.98
CA LYS A 101 -11.90 -13.26 12.17
C LYS A 101 -13.19 -13.49 11.38
N THR A 102 -13.89 -12.43 11.04
CA THR A 102 -15.19 -12.52 10.36
C THR A 102 -15.14 -11.92 8.96
N VAL A 103 -16.01 -12.42 8.09
CA VAL A 103 -16.14 -11.89 6.71
C VAL A 103 -16.52 -10.39 6.73
N GLY A 104 -17.37 -9.98 7.67
CA GLY A 104 -17.77 -8.56 7.81
C GLY A 104 -16.59 -7.66 8.08
N GLU A 105 -15.76 -7.98 9.04
CA GLU A 105 -14.55 -7.21 9.38
C GLU A 105 -13.59 -7.11 8.19
N TRP A 106 -13.36 -8.22 7.48
CA TRP A 106 -12.51 -8.22 6.28
C TRP A 106 -13.01 -7.28 5.17
N ILE A 107 -14.33 -7.22 5.00
CA ILE A 107 -14.96 -6.44 3.93
C ILE A 107 -14.85 -4.94 4.19
N GLU A 108 -14.80 -4.53 5.45
CA GLU A 108 -14.66 -3.13 5.85
C GLU A 108 -13.24 -2.57 5.62
N ILE A 109 -12.26 -3.44 5.40
CA ILE A 109 -10.89 -3.00 5.10
C ILE A 109 -10.77 -2.73 3.60
N ASP A 110 -10.39 -1.51 3.24
CA ASP A 110 -10.10 -1.15 1.86
C ASP A 110 -8.93 -1.96 1.29
N ASP A 111 -9.04 -2.36 0.02
CA ASP A 111 -8.02 -3.18 -0.64
C ASP A 111 -6.64 -2.51 -0.63
N TYR A 112 -6.56 -1.19 -0.82
CA TYR A 112 -5.28 -0.50 -0.82
C TYR A 112 -4.57 -0.56 0.53
N LYS A 113 -5.29 -0.62 1.64
CA LYS A 113 -4.74 -0.80 2.98
C LYS A 113 -4.18 -2.20 3.18
N LEU A 114 -4.91 -3.21 2.68
CA LEU A 114 -4.44 -4.59 2.66
C LEU A 114 -3.21 -4.74 1.75
N ALA A 115 -3.21 -4.10 0.59
CA ALA A 115 -2.05 -4.04 -0.29
C ALA A 115 -0.84 -3.40 0.42
N THR A 116 -1.07 -2.33 1.20
CA THR A 116 -0.02 -1.61 1.93
C THR A 116 0.64 -2.48 3.00
N VAL A 117 -0.10 -3.28 3.75
CA VAL A 117 0.48 -4.13 4.80
C VAL A 117 1.06 -5.44 4.28
N THR A 118 0.85 -5.76 3.00
CA THR A 118 1.30 -7.01 2.38
C THR A 118 2.31 -6.80 1.24
N ASN A 119 2.67 -5.55 0.93
CA ASN A 119 3.66 -5.19 -0.09
C ASN A 119 5.11 -5.33 0.39
N GLY A 120 6.04 -4.91 -0.45
CA GLY A 120 7.44 -4.70 -0.10
C GLY A 120 8.19 -5.98 0.25
N ALA A 121 9.28 -5.82 1.01
CA ALA A 121 10.18 -6.91 1.37
C ALA A 121 10.49 -6.92 2.87
N VAL A 122 10.50 -8.12 3.44
CA VAL A 122 11.01 -8.38 4.79
C VAL A 122 12.44 -8.89 4.62
N PHE A 123 13.41 -8.18 5.18
CA PHE A 123 14.83 -8.52 5.05
C PHE A 123 15.29 -9.49 6.15
N LYS A 124 14.71 -9.33 7.36
CA LYS A 124 15.05 -10.16 8.50
C LYS A 124 13.87 -10.25 9.48
N ASP A 125 13.45 -11.47 9.77
CA ASP A 125 12.43 -11.80 10.76
C ASP A 125 12.80 -13.14 11.42
N ASN A 126 13.60 -13.09 12.48
CA ASN A 126 14.17 -14.29 13.10
C ASN A 126 13.12 -15.16 13.82
N GLU A 127 12.00 -14.59 14.19
CA GLU A 127 10.94 -15.26 14.95
C GLU A 127 9.69 -15.52 14.11
N ASP A 128 9.73 -15.14 12.81
CA ASP A 128 8.64 -15.24 11.84
C ASP A 128 7.31 -14.56 12.29
N LYS A 129 7.38 -13.71 13.33
CA LYS A 129 6.18 -13.07 13.91
C LYS A 129 5.52 -12.08 12.95
N PHE A 130 6.32 -11.20 12.37
CA PHE A 130 5.82 -10.21 11.40
C PHE A 130 5.39 -10.92 10.11
N SER A 131 6.22 -11.82 9.60
CA SER A 131 5.98 -12.55 8.35
C SER A 131 4.75 -13.45 8.42
N THR A 132 4.47 -14.06 9.56
CA THR A 132 3.28 -14.87 9.77
C THR A 132 2.02 -14.02 9.64
N ILE A 133 1.92 -12.92 10.38
CA ILE A 133 0.76 -12.01 10.32
C ILE A 133 0.60 -11.43 8.91
N ARG A 134 1.73 -11.05 8.25
CA ARG A 134 1.73 -10.56 6.87
C ARG A 134 1.17 -11.59 5.90
N SER A 135 1.59 -12.84 6.03
CA SER A 135 1.10 -13.96 5.20
C SER A 135 -0.39 -14.22 5.41
N GLU A 136 -0.86 -14.14 6.64
CA GLU A 136 -2.28 -14.28 6.96
C GLU A 136 -3.11 -13.15 6.34
N PHE A 137 -2.65 -11.89 6.41
CA PHE A 137 -3.31 -10.77 5.72
C PHE A 137 -3.27 -10.93 4.18
N ALA A 138 -2.18 -11.44 3.62
CA ALA A 138 -2.05 -11.66 2.18
C ALA A 138 -2.98 -12.76 1.65
N ASN A 139 -3.32 -13.73 2.50
CA ASN A 139 -4.16 -14.85 2.11
C ASN A 139 -5.64 -14.54 2.27
N ILE A 140 -6.21 -13.78 1.32
CA ILE A 140 -7.62 -13.40 1.34
C ILE A 140 -8.54 -14.63 1.42
N PRO A 141 -9.44 -14.72 2.43
CA PRO A 141 -10.41 -15.82 2.51
C PRO A 141 -11.32 -15.84 1.26
N GLU A 142 -11.58 -17.02 0.72
CA GLU A 142 -12.33 -17.17 -0.53
C GLU A 142 -13.72 -16.53 -0.48
N THR A 143 -14.42 -16.64 0.64
CA THR A 143 -15.73 -16.00 0.82
C THR A 143 -15.61 -14.48 0.77
N VAL A 144 -14.59 -13.89 1.42
CA VAL A 144 -14.32 -12.44 1.37
C VAL A 144 -14.04 -12.01 -0.06
N ARG A 145 -13.17 -12.72 -0.78
CA ARG A 145 -12.82 -12.45 -2.17
C ARG A 145 -14.05 -12.42 -3.07
N ARG A 146 -14.91 -13.43 -2.96
CA ARG A 146 -16.17 -13.49 -3.74
C ARG A 146 -17.12 -12.35 -3.44
N VAL A 147 -17.27 -11.97 -2.19
CA VAL A 147 -18.12 -10.84 -1.79
C VAL A 147 -17.55 -9.53 -2.33
N LYS A 148 -16.24 -9.31 -2.22
CA LYS A 148 -15.59 -8.12 -2.79
C LYS A 148 -15.77 -8.07 -4.31
N ILE A 149 -15.53 -9.16 -5.05
CA ILE A 149 -15.78 -9.24 -6.51
C ILE A 149 -17.25 -8.90 -6.83
N SER A 150 -18.20 -9.45 -6.08
CA SER A 150 -19.62 -9.17 -6.31
C SER A 150 -19.98 -7.69 -6.12
N ARG A 151 -19.41 -7.05 -5.10
CA ARG A 151 -19.59 -5.60 -4.85
C ARG A 151 -18.99 -4.76 -5.98
N GLU A 152 -17.79 -5.07 -6.41
CA GLU A 152 -17.13 -4.36 -7.52
C GLU A 152 -17.88 -4.54 -8.84
N LEU A 153 -18.38 -5.76 -9.14
CA LEU A 153 -19.21 -6.02 -10.33
C LEU A 153 -20.52 -5.23 -10.30
N ALA A 154 -21.20 -5.14 -9.15
CA ALA A 154 -22.41 -4.36 -9.01
C ALA A 154 -22.16 -2.86 -9.24
N ALA A 155 -21.08 -2.32 -8.67
CA ALA A 155 -20.69 -0.94 -8.86
C ALA A 155 -20.28 -0.65 -10.32
N MET A 156 -19.54 -1.56 -10.94
CA MET A 156 -19.16 -1.47 -12.37
C MET A 156 -20.40 -1.46 -13.27
N ALA A 157 -21.38 -2.33 -13.03
CA ALA A 157 -22.63 -2.34 -13.78
C ALA A 157 -23.44 -1.05 -13.58
N GLN A 158 -23.51 -0.55 -12.34
CA GLN A 158 -24.20 0.68 -12.02
C GLN A 158 -23.61 1.88 -12.77
N THR A 159 -22.29 2.01 -12.76
CA THR A 159 -21.58 3.14 -13.39
C THR A 159 -21.58 3.03 -14.91
N GLY A 160 -21.23 1.87 -15.47
CA GLY A 160 -21.09 1.65 -16.92
C GLY A 160 -22.43 1.50 -17.63
N GLN A 161 -23.29 0.57 -17.21
CA GLN A 161 -24.53 0.25 -17.94
C GLN A 161 -25.64 1.24 -17.67
N SER A 162 -25.76 1.75 -16.44
CA SER A 162 -26.93 2.54 -16.06
C SER A 162 -26.68 4.04 -16.05
N ASN A 163 -25.65 4.48 -15.33
CA ASN A 163 -25.46 5.91 -15.07
C ASN A 163 -24.79 6.63 -16.24
N TYR A 164 -23.84 5.98 -16.92
CA TYR A 164 -23.16 6.57 -18.08
C TYR A 164 -24.16 6.94 -19.19
N GLU A 165 -25.01 6.00 -19.61
CA GLU A 165 -25.99 6.23 -20.66
C GLU A 165 -26.97 7.36 -20.29
N ARG A 166 -27.41 7.42 -19.02
CA ARG A 166 -28.32 8.47 -18.55
C ARG A 166 -27.64 9.85 -18.53
N ALA A 167 -26.37 9.92 -18.15
CA ALA A 167 -25.60 11.15 -18.17
C ALA A 167 -25.42 11.65 -19.61
N MET A 168 -25.06 10.76 -20.54
CA MET A 168 -24.93 11.08 -21.96
C MET A 168 -26.27 11.57 -22.57
N ALA A 169 -27.38 10.90 -22.28
CA ALA A 169 -28.70 11.32 -22.74
C ALA A 169 -29.09 12.73 -22.27
N ARG A 170 -28.60 13.12 -21.08
CA ARG A 170 -28.84 14.47 -20.52
C ARG A 170 -27.78 15.49 -20.97
N LYS A 171 -26.78 15.08 -21.75
CA LYS A 171 -25.63 15.88 -22.14
C LYS A 171 -24.79 16.36 -20.93
N ASP A 172 -24.86 15.64 -19.82
CA ASP A 172 -24.05 15.86 -18.62
C ASP A 172 -22.71 15.12 -18.76
N PHE A 173 -21.79 15.75 -19.48
CA PHE A 173 -20.48 15.16 -19.79
C PHE A 173 -19.57 15.05 -18.55
N VAL A 174 -19.79 15.87 -17.53
CA VAL A 174 -19.03 15.79 -16.27
C VAL A 174 -19.39 14.48 -15.54
N THR A 175 -20.67 14.23 -15.33
CA THR A 175 -21.14 12.98 -14.72
C THR A 175 -20.77 11.76 -15.57
N ALA A 176 -20.82 11.86 -16.91
CA ALA A 176 -20.40 10.78 -17.79
C ALA A 176 -18.92 10.42 -17.59
N ASN A 177 -18.03 11.41 -17.48
CA ASN A 177 -16.60 11.18 -17.21
C ASN A 177 -16.35 10.55 -15.82
N ILE A 178 -17.10 10.96 -14.80
CA ILE A 178 -17.05 10.33 -13.47
C ILE A 178 -17.45 8.86 -13.59
N CYS A 179 -18.55 8.55 -14.27
CA CYS A 179 -19.00 7.18 -14.47
C CYS A 179 -17.93 6.29 -15.16
N ILE A 180 -17.26 6.80 -16.21
CA ILE A 180 -16.17 6.08 -16.87
C ILE A 180 -15.01 5.85 -15.91
N SER A 181 -14.62 6.86 -15.14
CA SER A 181 -13.49 6.76 -14.21
C SER A 181 -13.77 5.72 -13.11
N GLU A 182 -14.98 5.72 -12.55
CA GLU A 182 -15.41 4.72 -11.57
C GLU A 182 -15.48 3.32 -12.19
N PHE A 183 -16.07 3.19 -13.39
CA PHE A 183 -16.10 1.91 -14.11
C PHE A 183 -14.70 1.33 -14.29
N MET A 184 -13.73 2.12 -14.73
CA MET A 184 -12.34 1.69 -14.88
C MET A 184 -11.73 1.26 -13.54
N GLN A 185 -11.96 2.01 -12.46
CA GLN A 185 -11.44 1.65 -11.15
C GLN A 185 -12.02 0.31 -10.65
N HIS A 186 -13.33 0.10 -10.77
CA HIS A 186 -13.98 -1.15 -10.40
C HIS A 186 -13.47 -2.34 -11.25
N THR A 187 -13.27 -2.12 -12.55
CA THR A 187 -12.69 -3.13 -13.44
C THR A 187 -11.29 -3.53 -12.98
N MET A 188 -10.41 -2.57 -12.71
CA MET A 188 -9.06 -2.85 -12.21
C MET A 188 -9.08 -3.64 -10.90
N LYS A 189 -9.90 -3.24 -9.93
CA LYS A 189 -10.03 -3.97 -8.65
C LYS A 189 -10.48 -5.42 -8.84
N ILE A 190 -11.42 -5.68 -9.76
CA ILE A 190 -11.83 -7.04 -10.10
C ILE A 190 -10.64 -7.85 -10.63
N VAL A 191 -9.84 -7.29 -11.52
CA VAL A 191 -8.66 -7.98 -12.06
C VAL A 191 -7.68 -8.35 -10.94
N TYR A 192 -7.41 -7.42 -9.99
CA TYR A 192 -6.59 -7.72 -8.81
C TYR A 192 -7.18 -8.88 -7.99
N LEU A 193 -8.48 -8.84 -7.68
CA LEU A 193 -9.16 -9.87 -6.90
C LEU A 193 -9.17 -11.23 -7.61
N LEU A 194 -9.25 -11.27 -8.95
CA LEU A 194 -9.11 -12.49 -9.73
C LEU A 194 -7.71 -13.09 -9.61
N ASN A 195 -6.69 -12.25 -9.51
CA ASN A 195 -5.31 -12.64 -9.24
C ASN A 195 -5.01 -12.92 -7.76
N ARG A 196 -6.02 -12.93 -6.88
CA ARG A 196 -5.85 -13.08 -5.42
C ARG A 196 -4.90 -12.05 -4.81
N LYS A 197 -4.88 -10.84 -5.38
CA LYS A 197 -4.11 -9.70 -4.91
C LYS A 197 -5.05 -8.56 -4.53
N TYR A 198 -4.58 -7.67 -3.68
CA TYR A 198 -5.30 -6.44 -3.34
C TYR A 198 -4.87 -5.31 -4.27
N ALA A 199 -5.84 -4.52 -4.72
CA ALA A 199 -5.55 -3.34 -5.53
C ALA A 199 -4.80 -2.30 -4.68
N PRO A 200 -3.65 -1.76 -5.14
CA PRO A 200 -2.96 -0.68 -4.45
C PRO A 200 -3.76 0.63 -4.55
N TYR A 201 -3.22 1.70 -3.98
CA TYR A 201 -3.79 3.03 -4.11
C TYR A 201 -3.99 3.41 -5.59
N TYR A 202 -5.06 4.13 -5.91
CA TYR A 202 -5.55 4.32 -7.29
C TYR A 202 -4.48 4.73 -8.31
N LYS A 203 -3.52 5.58 -7.93
CA LYS A 203 -2.44 6.04 -8.82
C LYS A 203 -1.49 4.91 -9.26
N TRP A 204 -1.47 3.79 -8.56
CA TRP A 204 -0.61 2.65 -8.83
C TRP A 204 -1.34 1.45 -9.44
N MET A 205 -2.70 1.48 -9.46
CA MET A 205 -3.48 0.32 -9.94
C MET A 205 -3.10 -0.09 -11.36
N LEU A 206 -3.07 0.85 -12.30
CA LEU A 206 -2.74 0.52 -13.70
C LEU A 206 -1.31 0.00 -13.85
N LYS A 207 -0.35 0.59 -13.12
CA LYS A 207 1.05 0.16 -13.17
C LYS A 207 1.22 -1.25 -12.66
N GLY A 208 0.66 -1.55 -11.48
CA GLY A 208 0.76 -2.90 -10.90
C GLY A 208 -0.09 -3.95 -11.63
N MET A 209 -1.15 -3.54 -12.33
CA MET A 209 -1.98 -4.47 -13.09
C MET A 209 -1.23 -5.12 -14.26
N LYS A 210 -0.25 -4.43 -14.84
CA LYS A 210 0.61 -4.96 -15.92
C LYS A 210 1.45 -6.16 -15.50
N GLU A 211 1.65 -6.34 -14.20
CA GLU A 211 2.44 -7.42 -13.61
C GLU A 211 1.58 -8.61 -13.14
N LEU A 212 0.26 -8.56 -13.42
CA LEU A 212 -0.67 -9.62 -13.05
C LEU A 212 -0.67 -10.75 -14.09
N GLU A 213 -0.96 -11.98 -13.63
CA GLU A 213 -1.00 -13.17 -14.49
C GLU A 213 -2.32 -13.31 -15.24
N ILE A 214 -3.43 -12.93 -14.59
CA ILE A 214 -4.79 -13.06 -15.13
C ILE A 214 -5.22 -11.69 -15.65
N LEU A 215 -5.58 -11.61 -16.93
CA LEU A 215 -6.09 -10.42 -17.62
C LEU A 215 -5.13 -9.19 -17.57
N PRO A 216 -3.79 -9.36 -17.75
CA PRO A 216 -2.90 -8.20 -17.81
C PRO A 216 -3.21 -7.29 -19.00
N GLU A 217 -3.78 -7.81 -20.09
CA GLU A 217 -4.18 -7.07 -21.29
C GLU A 217 -5.28 -6.03 -21.04
N VAL A 218 -6.04 -6.13 -19.96
CA VAL A 218 -7.01 -5.10 -19.57
C VAL A 218 -6.31 -3.78 -19.21
N SER A 219 -4.98 -3.80 -19.01
CA SER A 219 -4.17 -2.60 -18.78
C SER A 219 -3.77 -1.84 -20.07
N ALA A 220 -4.03 -2.40 -21.23
CA ALA A 220 -3.73 -1.80 -22.52
C ALA A 220 -4.86 -0.86 -22.96
#